data_1ab1321f44de14b56621a5cf8a8e0f40
#
_entry.id   1ab1321f44de14b56621a5cf8a8e0f40
#
_cell.length_a   1.000
_cell.length_b   1.000
_cell.length_c   1.000
_cell.angle_alpha   90.00
_cell.angle_beta   90.00
_cell.angle_gamma   90.00
#
_symmetry.space_group_name_H-M   'P 1'
#
loop_
_entity.id
_entity.type
_entity.pdbx_description
1 polymer ?
#
loop_
_entity_poly.entity_id
_entity_poly.type
_entity_poly.pdbx_seq_one_letter_code
_entity_poly.pdbx_strand_id
1 'polypeptide(L)'
;STEILPAGTPISIYANGELIEYTETILPIPINGSWSDQISILLPFTVPGNFELQFVVDDLGTGTGIVIEINEDNNSDSQLINQVSSPAYNSLENLISCNEGLTKGTFDFSHYENLVKTNSSQIVHFYETENDAINQSNPILNTTNYSANTTPKEIFVRLENDACYGFTSFYLITKNCPPTVYNYVSGNFDGFNDGFFIDGLRNIFLNFEVRIYNRWGKWHW
;
A
#
# COMPACT_ATOMS: atom_id res chain seq x y z
N SER A 1 -34.15 0.52 -31.95
CA SER A 1 -34.70 -0.71 -32.54
C SER A 1 -36.18 -0.53 -32.84
N THR A 2 -36.65 -1.10 -33.93
CA THR A 2 -38.10 -1.17 -34.31
C THR A 2 -38.74 -2.45 -33.78
N GLU A 3 -37.96 -3.36 -33.25
CA GLU A 3 -38.38 -4.63 -32.66
C GLU A 3 -37.78 -4.82 -31.25
N ILE A 4 -38.32 -5.78 -30.53
CA ILE A 4 -37.82 -6.15 -29.19
C ILE A 4 -36.55 -6.98 -29.39
N LEU A 5 -35.47 -6.62 -28.75
CA LEU A 5 -34.29 -7.47 -28.65
C LEU A 5 -34.59 -8.61 -27.66
N PRO A 6 -34.44 -9.88 -28.04
CA PRO A 6 -34.70 -11.00 -27.13
C PRO A 6 -33.69 -11.10 -26.01
N ALA A 7 -34.03 -11.74 -24.90
CA ALA A 7 -33.04 -12.19 -23.93
C ALA A 7 -32.09 -13.20 -24.60
N GLY A 8 -30.81 -13.17 -24.17
CA GLY A 8 -29.79 -13.98 -24.84
C GLY A 8 -29.21 -13.32 -26.10
N THR A 9 -29.51 -12.04 -26.37
CA THR A 9 -28.84 -11.31 -27.46
C THR A 9 -27.36 -11.19 -27.12
N PRO A 10 -26.45 -11.67 -28.00
CA PRO A 10 -25.02 -11.69 -27.72
C PRO A 10 -24.42 -10.27 -27.72
N ILE A 11 -23.41 -10.08 -26.91
CA ILE A 11 -22.62 -8.85 -26.84
C ILE A 11 -21.15 -9.24 -26.83
N SER A 12 -20.44 -8.87 -27.87
CA SER A 12 -19.01 -9.07 -27.98
C SER A 12 -18.26 -7.81 -27.57
N ILE A 13 -17.12 -8.00 -26.91
CA ILE A 13 -16.29 -6.93 -26.40
C ILE A 13 -14.90 -7.08 -26.99
N TYR A 14 -14.44 -6.00 -27.64
CA TYR A 14 -13.18 -5.98 -28.36
C TYR A 14 -12.23 -4.95 -27.75
N ALA A 15 -10.94 -5.27 -27.79
CA ALA A 15 -9.85 -4.34 -27.55
C ALA A 15 -9.01 -4.18 -28.82
N ASN A 16 -8.95 -2.99 -29.40
CA ASN A 16 -8.31 -2.72 -30.70
C ASN A 16 -8.74 -3.71 -31.81
N GLY A 17 -10.01 -4.11 -31.82
CA GLY A 17 -10.55 -5.05 -32.79
C GLY A 17 -10.29 -6.53 -32.51
N GLU A 18 -9.60 -6.89 -31.41
CA GLU A 18 -9.45 -8.27 -30.97
C GLU A 18 -10.52 -8.61 -29.92
N LEU A 19 -11.23 -9.71 -30.11
CA LEU A 19 -12.28 -10.18 -29.18
C LEU A 19 -11.61 -10.56 -27.83
N ILE A 20 -12.04 -9.92 -26.74
CA ILE A 20 -11.51 -10.16 -25.40
C ILE A 20 -12.50 -10.80 -24.45
N GLU A 21 -13.81 -10.58 -24.68
CA GLU A 21 -14.85 -11.14 -23.81
C GLU A 21 -16.16 -11.21 -24.58
N TYR A 22 -17.07 -12.02 -24.04
CA TYR A 22 -18.39 -12.24 -24.57
C TYR A 22 -19.42 -12.32 -23.44
N THR A 23 -20.59 -11.71 -23.64
CA THR A 23 -21.72 -11.78 -22.72
C THR A 23 -23.03 -11.78 -23.50
N GLU A 24 -24.16 -11.81 -22.81
CA GLU A 24 -25.48 -11.74 -23.41
C GLU A 24 -26.46 -10.97 -22.52
N THR A 25 -27.53 -10.48 -23.13
CA THR A 25 -28.60 -9.83 -22.38
C THR A 25 -29.39 -10.84 -21.55
N ILE A 26 -29.61 -10.57 -20.27
CA ILE A 26 -30.37 -11.45 -19.35
C ILE A 26 -31.87 -11.32 -19.57
N LEU A 27 -32.35 -10.15 -19.97
CA LEU A 27 -33.75 -9.81 -20.17
C LEU A 27 -33.96 -9.25 -21.57
N PRO A 28 -35.18 -9.42 -22.15
CA PRO A 28 -35.51 -8.80 -23.42
C PRO A 28 -35.55 -7.27 -23.26
N ILE A 29 -35.06 -6.55 -24.28
CA ILE A 29 -35.07 -5.08 -24.30
C ILE A 29 -36.24 -4.61 -25.15
N PRO A 30 -37.27 -3.95 -24.60
CA PRO A 30 -38.42 -3.48 -25.36
C PRO A 30 -38.06 -2.35 -26.32
N ILE A 31 -38.90 -2.08 -27.27
CA ILE A 31 -38.77 -0.94 -28.19
C ILE A 31 -38.65 0.36 -27.40
N ASN A 32 -37.62 1.17 -27.68
CA ASN A 32 -37.21 2.37 -26.95
C ASN A 32 -36.87 2.11 -25.48
N GLY A 33 -36.64 0.86 -25.08
CA GLY A 33 -36.14 0.50 -23.76
C GLY A 33 -34.63 0.53 -23.69
N SER A 34 -34.11 0.31 -22.48
CA SER A 34 -32.69 0.15 -22.21
C SER A 34 -32.47 -0.96 -21.20
N TRP A 35 -31.31 -1.57 -21.27
CA TRP A 35 -30.80 -2.52 -20.27
C TRP A 35 -29.41 -2.08 -19.84
N SER A 36 -29.07 -2.27 -18.57
CA SER A 36 -27.75 -1.99 -18.04
C SER A 36 -27.31 -3.09 -17.09
N ASP A 37 -26.06 -3.48 -17.19
CA ASP A 37 -25.42 -4.44 -16.30
C ASP A 37 -23.96 -4.08 -16.08
N GLN A 38 -23.27 -4.82 -15.20
CA GLN A 38 -21.85 -4.67 -14.93
C GLN A 38 -21.14 -5.97 -15.25
N ILE A 39 -20.08 -5.89 -16.04
CA ILE A 39 -19.22 -7.01 -16.37
C ILE A 39 -17.79 -6.73 -15.91
N SER A 40 -17.13 -7.74 -15.36
CA SER A 40 -15.70 -7.71 -15.04
C SER A 40 -14.92 -8.40 -16.15
N ILE A 41 -14.01 -7.66 -16.78
CA ILE A 41 -13.23 -8.15 -17.91
C ILE A 41 -11.76 -8.26 -17.46
N LEU A 42 -11.15 -9.42 -17.69
CA LEU A 42 -9.72 -9.60 -17.53
C LEU A 42 -9.03 -9.26 -18.86
N LEU A 43 -8.28 -8.15 -18.88
CA LEU A 43 -7.56 -7.75 -20.08
C LEU A 43 -6.37 -8.69 -20.34
N PRO A 44 -6.22 -9.23 -21.57
CA PRO A 44 -5.04 -9.96 -21.97
C PRO A 44 -3.77 -9.11 -21.91
N PHE A 45 -2.61 -9.73 -21.66
CA PHE A 45 -1.30 -9.04 -21.63
C PHE A 45 -0.92 -8.39 -22.97
N THR A 46 -1.56 -8.81 -24.06
CA THR A 46 -1.36 -8.28 -25.41
C THR A 46 -2.00 -6.91 -25.61
N VAL A 47 -2.97 -6.54 -24.75
CA VAL A 47 -3.68 -5.26 -24.85
C VAL A 47 -2.73 -4.14 -24.36
N PRO A 48 -2.42 -3.14 -25.18
CA PRO A 48 -1.53 -2.05 -24.79
C PRO A 48 -2.20 -1.13 -23.74
N GLY A 49 -1.41 -0.30 -23.05
CA GLY A 49 -1.93 0.62 -22.04
C GLY A 49 -2.94 1.65 -22.56
N ASN A 50 -2.90 1.96 -23.86
CA ASN A 50 -3.91 2.78 -24.55
C ASN A 50 -4.56 1.92 -25.61
N PHE A 51 -5.86 1.73 -25.53
CA PHE A 51 -6.61 0.89 -26.48
C PHE A 51 -8.04 1.39 -26.65
N GLU A 52 -8.64 1.06 -27.79
CA GLU A 52 -10.05 1.25 -28.04
C GLU A 52 -10.82 0.04 -27.50
N LEU A 53 -11.73 0.29 -26.55
CA LEU A 53 -12.68 -0.70 -26.07
C LEU A 53 -13.97 -0.53 -26.84
N GLN A 54 -14.41 -1.57 -27.55
CA GLN A 54 -15.61 -1.57 -28.35
C GLN A 54 -16.59 -2.64 -27.85
N PHE A 55 -17.84 -2.27 -27.75
CA PHE A 55 -18.96 -3.18 -27.48
C PHE A 55 -19.78 -3.31 -28.77
N VAL A 56 -20.10 -4.56 -29.13
CA VAL A 56 -20.93 -4.85 -30.30
C VAL A 56 -22.08 -5.71 -29.84
N VAL A 57 -23.30 -5.17 -29.95
CA VAL A 57 -24.55 -5.88 -29.62
C VAL A 57 -24.95 -6.73 -30.81
N ASP A 58 -25.54 -7.89 -30.54
CA ASP A 58 -25.91 -8.89 -31.53
C ASP A 58 -24.72 -9.37 -32.38
N ASP A 59 -23.60 -9.60 -31.72
CA ASP A 59 -22.41 -10.18 -32.33
C ASP A 59 -21.90 -11.38 -31.54
N LEU A 60 -21.70 -12.49 -32.26
CA LEU A 60 -21.15 -13.75 -31.75
C LEU A 60 -19.60 -13.79 -31.73
N GLY A 61 -18.94 -12.64 -31.86
CA GLY A 61 -17.48 -12.55 -31.98
C GLY A 61 -16.96 -12.81 -33.40
N THR A 62 -17.86 -12.86 -34.36
CA THR A 62 -17.57 -13.16 -35.78
C THR A 62 -18.05 -12.05 -36.72
N GLY A 63 -18.65 -11.01 -36.19
CA GLY A 63 -19.29 -9.94 -36.96
C GLY A 63 -20.70 -10.35 -37.44
N THR A 64 -21.29 -11.38 -36.84
CA THR A 64 -22.64 -11.86 -37.19
C THR A 64 -23.46 -12.08 -35.93
N GLY A 65 -24.72 -11.63 -35.95
CA GLY A 65 -25.68 -11.76 -34.87
C GLY A 65 -26.71 -12.85 -35.05
N ILE A 66 -27.69 -12.88 -34.14
CA ILE A 66 -28.85 -13.79 -34.15
C ILE A 66 -30.16 -13.06 -34.51
N VAL A 67 -30.15 -11.72 -34.44
CA VAL A 67 -31.32 -10.88 -34.75
C VAL A 67 -31.15 -10.28 -36.13
N ILE A 68 -32.21 -10.31 -36.94
CA ILE A 68 -32.17 -9.65 -38.24
C ILE A 68 -32.67 -8.22 -38.08
N GLU A 69 -31.79 -7.26 -38.28
CA GLU A 69 -32.08 -5.84 -38.14
C GLU A 69 -32.12 -5.13 -39.51
N ILE A 70 -32.84 -4.03 -39.59
CA ILE A 70 -32.89 -3.18 -40.80
C ILE A 70 -31.62 -2.37 -40.93
N ASN A 71 -30.94 -2.07 -39.82
CA ASN A 71 -29.71 -1.31 -39.75
C ASN A 71 -28.73 -1.99 -38.78
N GLU A 72 -27.71 -2.58 -39.32
CA GLU A 72 -26.63 -3.26 -38.57
C GLU A 72 -25.52 -2.30 -38.18
N ASP A 73 -25.51 -1.06 -38.71
CA ASP A 73 -24.39 -0.11 -38.45
C ASP A 73 -24.48 0.58 -37.09
N ASN A 74 -25.55 0.40 -36.32
CA ASN A 74 -25.78 1.04 -35.02
C ASN A 74 -25.62 0.11 -33.81
N ASN A 75 -25.09 -1.08 -34.03
CA ASN A 75 -24.93 -2.10 -32.99
C ASN A 75 -23.67 -1.98 -32.18
N SER A 76 -22.82 -1.00 -32.47
CA SER A 76 -21.55 -0.84 -31.78
C SER A 76 -21.35 0.56 -31.18
N ASP A 77 -20.65 0.60 -30.07
CA ASP A 77 -20.12 1.81 -29.45
C ASP A 77 -18.68 1.55 -28.99
N SER A 78 -17.84 2.58 -29.03
CA SER A 78 -16.43 2.45 -28.63
C SER A 78 -15.96 3.62 -27.79
N GLN A 79 -15.00 3.33 -26.93
CA GLN A 79 -14.34 4.32 -26.09
C GLN A 79 -12.84 4.07 -26.04
N LEU A 80 -12.06 5.15 -26.13
CA LEU A 80 -10.62 5.10 -25.90
C LEU A 80 -10.34 4.97 -24.39
N ILE A 81 -9.66 3.90 -24.02
CA ILE A 81 -9.26 3.60 -22.63
C ILE A 81 -7.77 3.89 -22.48
N ASN A 82 -7.43 4.68 -21.46
CA ASN A 82 -6.08 4.83 -20.96
C ASN A 82 -5.90 3.99 -19.71
N GLN A 83 -5.20 2.90 -19.82
CA GLN A 83 -4.85 2.07 -18.68
C GLN A 83 -3.72 2.71 -17.88
N VAL A 84 -3.98 3.05 -16.63
CA VAL A 84 -2.97 3.58 -15.72
C VAL A 84 -2.42 2.44 -14.87
N SER A 85 -1.10 2.32 -14.80
CA SER A 85 -0.42 1.36 -13.94
C SER A 85 -0.10 1.98 -12.59
N SER A 86 -0.17 1.16 -11.53
CA SER A 86 0.34 1.56 -10.22
C SER A 86 1.82 1.96 -10.32
N PRO A 87 2.26 2.98 -9.57
CA PRO A 87 3.66 3.37 -9.56
C PRO A 87 4.54 2.21 -9.08
N ALA A 88 5.61 1.94 -9.81
CA ALA A 88 6.62 1.00 -9.35
C ALA A 88 7.32 1.56 -8.11
N TYR A 89 7.78 0.69 -7.23
CA TYR A 89 8.49 1.07 -6.00
C TYR A 89 9.62 0.10 -5.68
N ASN A 90 10.59 0.58 -4.91
CA ASN A 90 11.65 -0.25 -4.35
C ASN A 90 11.17 -0.85 -3.02
N SER A 91 11.53 -2.10 -2.76
CA SER A 91 11.25 -2.73 -1.46
C SER A 91 12.01 -2.02 -0.34
N LEU A 92 11.37 -1.85 0.80
CA LEU A 92 11.97 -1.30 2.01
C LEU A 92 12.35 -2.44 2.96
N GLU A 93 13.50 -2.30 3.61
CA GLU A 93 13.90 -3.19 4.69
C GLU A 93 13.22 -2.80 6.01
N ASN A 94 13.13 -3.77 6.93
CA ASN A 94 12.62 -3.48 8.26
C ASN A 94 13.64 -2.63 9.05
N LEU A 95 13.15 -1.66 9.80
CA LEU A 95 13.99 -0.78 10.59
C LEU A 95 14.11 -1.29 12.03
N ILE A 96 15.34 -1.41 12.51
CA ILE A 96 15.64 -1.95 13.83
C ILE A 96 16.21 -0.85 14.72
N SER A 97 15.63 -0.67 15.93
CA SER A 97 16.10 0.25 16.96
C SER A 97 16.34 -0.46 18.30
N CYS A 98 16.96 0.22 19.24
CA CYS A 98 17.10 -0.28 20.59
C CYS A 98 15.75 -0.20 21.35
N ASN A 99 15.50 -1.21 22.18
CA ASN A 99 14.37 -1.22 23.08
C ASN A 99 14.53 -0.16 24.18
N GLU A 100 13.55 0.74 24.26
CA GLU A 100 13.46 1.82 25.26
C GLU A 100 12.56 1.47 26.43
N GLY A 101 12.08 0.22 26.49
CA GLY A 101 11.22 -0.35 27.50
C GLY A 101 10.01 -1.06 26.93
N LEU A 102 9.79 -2.34 27.30
CA LEU A 102 8.62 -3.13 26.92
C LEU A 102 8.27 -3.07 25.42
N THR A 103 9.26 -3.22 24.56
CA THR A 103 9.11 -3.12 23.09
C THR A 103 8.83 -1.73 22.52
N LYS A 104 8.90 -0.68 23.32
CA LYS A 104 8.88 0.68 22.85
C LYS A 104 10.21 1.05 22.15
N GLY A 105 10.15 1.85 21.11
CA GLY A 105 11.35 2.36 20.44
C GLY A 105 11.09 3.61 19.64
N THR A 106 12.17 4.35 19.38
CA THR A 106 12.18 5.55 18.53
C THR A 106 12.90 5.24 17.22
N PHE A 107 12.34 5.71 16.11
CA PHE A 107 12.77 5.37 14.76
C PHE A 107 12.88 6.61 13.89
N ASP A 108 13.90 6.62 13.01
CA ASP A 108 14.05 7.58 11.93
C ASP A 108 13.96 6.84 10.59
N PHE A 109 12.86 7.04 9.87
CA PHE A 109 12.65 6.52 8.53
C PHE A 109 12.42 7.64 7.51
N SER A 110 12.85 8.85 7.80
CA SER A 110 12.72 9.99 6.89
C SER A 110 13.36 9.75 5.52
N HIS A 111 14.47 9.01 5.50
CA HIS A 111 15.16 8.64 4.27
C HIS A 111 14.41 7.60 3.41
N TYR A 112 13.42 6.88 3.97
CA TYR A 112 12.62 5.89 3.26
C TYR A 112 11.76 6.52 2.16
N GLU A 113 11.37 7.78 2.33
CA GLU A 113 10.68 8.53 1.28
C GLU A 113 11.45 8.50 -0.05
N ASN A 114 12.76 8.69 -0.02
CA ASN A 114 13.58 8.66 -1.22
C ASN A 114 13.97 7.25 -1.65
N LEU A 115 14.14 6.32 -0.71
CA LEU A 115 14.52 4.94 -1.01
C LEU A 115 13.43 4.18 -1.76
N VAL A 116 12.16 4.38 -1.38
CA VAL A 116 11.03 3.67 -1.98
C VAL A 116 10.72 4.11 -3.39
N LYS A 117 11.04 5.37 -3.74
CA LYS A 117 10.80 5.95 -5.07
C LYS A 117 11.65 5.30 -6.14
N THR A 118 11.04 5.01 -7.28
CA THR A 118 11.72 4.67 -8.54
C THR A 118 11.83 5.88 -9.47
N ASN A 119 11.04 6.92 -9.21
CA ASN A 119 11.03 8.17 -9.94
C ASN A 119 10.86 9.35 -8.96
N SER A 120 11.59 10.43 -9.19
CA SER A 120 11.56 11.63 -8.34
C SER A 120 10.21 12.36 -8.31
N SER A 121 9.36 12.17 -9.32
CA SER A 121 8.01 12.75 -9.36
C SER A 121 7.00 12.05 -8.45
N GLN A 122 7.32 10.84 -7.96
CA GLN A 122 6.43 10.11 -7.06
C GLN A 122 6.28 10.84 -5.72
N ILE A 123 5.06 10.90 -5.22
CA ILE A 123 4.72 11.42 -3.89
C ILE A 123 4.58 10.23 -2.95
N VAL A 124 5.13 10.35 -1.74
CA VAL A 124 5.14 9.26 -0.74
C VAL A 124 4.59 9.76 0.57
N HIS A 125 3.69 8.98 1.15
CA HIS A 125 3.15 9.20 2.47
C HIS A 125 3.19 7.91 3.30
N PHE A 126 3.39 8.07 4.62
CA PHE A 126 3.45 6.98 5.58
C PHE A 126 2.22 6.99 6.49
N TYR A 127 1.73 5.80 6.86
CA TYR A 127 0.52 5.64 7.65
C TYR A 127 0.67 4.51 8.68
N GLU A 128 -0.08 4.60 9.77
CA GLU A 128 -0.09 3.56 10.80
C GLU A 128 -1.03 2.39 10.48
N THR A 129 -1.99 2.58 9.58
CA THR A 129 -2.95 1.57 9.17
C THR A 129 -3.13 1.55 7.66
N GLU A 130 -3.46 0.38 7.12
CA GLU A 130 -3.77 0.23 5.69
C GLU A 130 -4.99 1.08 5.30
N ASN A 131 -6.00 1.13 6.16
CA ASN A 131 -7.20 1.92 5.90
C ASN A 131 -6.90 3.42 5.81
N ASP A 132 -6.00 3.95 6.64
CA ASP A 132 -5.56 5.35 6.54
C ASP A 132 -4.79 5.60 5.23
N ALA A 133 -3.95 4.64 4.80
CA ALA A 133 -3.23 4.72 3.54
C ALA A 133 -4.19 4.71 2.34
N ILE A 134 -5.23 3.89 2.36
CA ILE A 134 -6.26 3.85 1.31
C ILE A 134 -7.02 5.18 1.24
N ASN A 135 -7.46 5.70 2.39
CA ASN A 135 -8.31 6.88 2.47
C ASN A 135 -7.52 8.20 2.55
N GLN A 136 -6.19 8.17 2.51
CA GLN A 136 -5.32 9.35 2.66
C GLN A 136 -5.59 10.14 3.95
N SER A 137 -5.91 9.43 5.02
CA SER A 137 -6.22 10.02 6.32
C SER A 137 -5.10 9.79 7.33
N ASN A 138 -4.90 10.71 8.26
CA ASN A 138 -3.94 10.60 9.36
C ASN A 138 -2.50 10.22 8.94
N PRO A 139 -1.87 10.91 7.98
CA PRO A 139 -0.50 10.61 7.59
C PRO A 139 0.48 10.86 8.75
N ILE A 140 1.54 10.06 8.82
CA ILE A 140 2.64 10.25 9.77
C ILE A 140 3.49 11.43 9.28
N LEU A 141 3.44 12.55 10.01
CA LEU A 141 4.17 13.77 9.64
C LEU A 141 5.60 13.80 10.18
N ASN A 142 5.84 13.18 11.33
CA ASN A 142 7.17 13.13 11.94
C ASN A 142 7.81 11.77 11.71
N THR A 143 8.60 11.67 10.67
CA THR A 143 9.33 10.44 10.29
C THR A 143 10.76 10.40 10.82
N THR A 144 11.31 11.53 11.33
CA THR A 144 12.67 11.62 11.87
C THR A 144 12.77 11.18 13.33
N ASN A 145 11.64 11.24 14.05
CA ASN A 145 11.59 10.89 15.48
C ASN A 145 10.23 10.24 15.81
N TYR A 146 9.92 9.14 15.12
CA TYR A 146 8.69 8.42 15.31
C TYR A 146 8.78 7.48 16.52
N SER A 147 7.90 7.65 17.50
CA SER A 147 7.84 6.80 18.69
C SER A 147 6.79 5.69 18.53
N ALA A 148 7.23 4.45 18.41
CA ALA A 148 6.38 3.28 18.45
C ALA A 148 6.26 2.77 19.89
N ASN A 149 5.04 2.78 20.45
CA ASN A 149 4.78 2.30 21.82
C ASN A 149 4.87 0.78 21.95
N THR A 150 4.68 0.07 20.84
CA THR A 150 4.81 -1.40 20.75
C THR A 150 5.45 -1.77 19.42
N THR A 151 6.31 -2.78 19.44
CA THR A 151 6.92 -3.37 18.24
C THR A 151 6.80 -4.90 18.29
N PRO A 152 6.77 -5.61 17.16
CA PRO A 152 6.86 -5.05 15.80
C PRO A 152 5.63 -4.20 15.45
N LYS A 153 5.86 -3.07 14.77
CA LYS A 153 4.82 -2.20 14.24
C LYS A 153 4.97 -2.09 12.73
N GLU A 154 3.92 -2.39 11.99
CA GLU A 154 3.89 -2.18 10.55
C GLU A 154 3.59 -0.73 10.22
N ILE A 155 4.31 -0.18 9.24
CA ILE A 155 4.10 1.14 8.66
C ILE A 155 3.74 0.94 7.20
N PHE A 156 2.60 1.48 6.80
CA PHE A 156 2.11 1.43 5.43
C PHE A 156 2.62 2.64 4.65
N VAL A 157 3.03 2.38 3.43
CA VAL A 157 3.60 3.38 2.53
C VAL A 157 2.72 3.48 1.31
N ARG A 158 2.18 4.64 1.06
CA ARG A 158 1.44 4.97 -0.15
C ARG A 158 2.32 5.78 -1.08
N LEU A 159 2.44 5.31 -2.32
CA LEU A 159 3.12 6.03 -3.40
C LEU A 159 2.08 6.47 -4.43
N GLU A 160 2.22 7.69 -4.90
CA GLU A 160 1.34 8.25 -5.91
C GLU A 160 2.16 8.78 -7.10
N ASN A 161 1.57 8.66 -8.27
CA ASN A 161 1.95 9.41 -9.46
C ASN A 161 0.71 10.17 -9.96
N ASP A 162 0.82 10.91 -11.07
CA ASP A 162 -0.28 11.74 -11.59
C ASP A 162 -1.55 10.94 -11.92
N ALA A 163 -1.47 9.63 -12.07
CA ALA A 163 -2.54 8.82 -12.60
C ALA A 163 -3.06 7.75 -11.62
N CYS A 164 -2.22 7.22 -10.73
CA CYS A 164 -2.56 6.07 -9.90
C CYS A 164 -1.74 6.07 -8.60
N TYR A 165 -2.05 5.13 -7.71
CA TYR A 165 -1.30 4.91 -6.48
C TYR A 165 -0.97 3.43 -6.28
N GLY A 166 0.05 3.18 -5.47
CA GLY A 166 0.45 1.84 -5.03
C GLY A 166 0.77 1.82 -3.55
N PHE A 167 0.86 0.62 -2.99
CA PHE A 167 1.16 0.40 -1.58
C PHE A 167 2.34 -0.53 -1.39
N THR A 168 3.09 -0.29 -0.34
CA THR A 168 4.06 -1.20 0.25
C THR A 168 4.08 -1.01 1.76
N SER A 169 4.83 -1.82 2.50
CA SER A 169 4.98 -1.66 3.95
C SER A 169 6.37 -2.09 4.41
N PHE A 170 6.71 -1.73 5.64
CA PHE A 170 7.89 -2.22 6.36
C PHE A 170 7.59 -2.28 7.86
N TYR A 171 8.42 -3.00 8.61
CA TYR A 171 8.24 -3.13 10.05
C TYR A 171 9.27 -2.31 10.83
N LEU A 172 8.78 -1.67 11.89
CA LEU A 172 9.60 -1.12 12.97
C LEU A 172 9.77 -2.22 14.02
N ILE A 173 11.01 -2.57 14.35
CA ILE A 173 11.35 -3.67 15.25
C ILE A 173 12.32 -3.17 16.30
N THR A 174 12.07 -3.48 17.56
CA THR A 174 13.05 -3.23 18.62
C THR A 174 13.83 -4.50 18.95
N LYS A 175 15.09 -4.31 19.31
CA LYS A 175 15.96 -5.34 19.88
C LYS A 175 16.55 -4.87 21.21
N ASN A 176 16.88 -5.81 22.08
CA ASN A 176 17.60 -5.47 23.29
C ASN A 176 19.07 -5.12 22.95
N CYS A 177 19.42 -3.86 23.12
CA CYS A 177 20.80 -3.40 22.99
C CYS A 177 21.52 -3.60 24.33
N PRO A 178 22.84 -3.88 24.34
CA PRO A 178 23.62 -3.96 25.57
C PRO A 178 23.49 -2.68 26.40
N PRO A 179 23.26 -2.78 27.71
CA PRO A 179 23.25 -1.60 28.58
C PRO A 179 24.64 -0.96 28.65
N THR A 180 24.67 0.36 28.75
CA THR A 180 25.92 1.10 28.86
C THR A 180 26.25 1.39 30.31
N VAL A 181 27.42 0.93 30.76
CA VAL A 181 27.94 1.18 32.09
C VAL A 181 28.97 2.32 32.01
N TYR A 182 28.71 3.43 32.68
CA TYR A 182 29.64 4.51 32.76
C TYR A 182 30.62 4.27 33.92
N ASN A 183 31.92 4.52 33.68
CA ASN A 183 33.01 4.27 34.65
C ASN A 183 33.43 5.50 35.45
N TYR A 184 32.66 6.57 35.34
CA TYR A 184 32.99 7.84 35.97
C TYR A 184 31.75 8.47 36.62
N VAL A 185 31.94 8.94 37.86
CA VAL A 185 30.97 9.73 38.64
C VAL A 185 31.68 10.89 39.23
N SER A 186 31.21 12.13 39.04
CA SER A 186 31.90 13.34 39.49
C SER A 186 31.54 13.77 40.90
N GLY A 187 30.34 13.63 41.36
CA GLY A 187 29.86 13.98 42.68
C GLY A 187 30.07 15.46 43.10
N ASN A 188 30.19 16.36 42.10
CA ASN A 188 30.41 17.80 42.33
C ASN A 188 29.12 18.61 42.34
N PHE A 189 27.96 17.96 42.15
CA PHE A 189 26.63 18.52 42.16
C PHE A 189 26.40 19.61 41.10
N ASP A 190 27.07 19.50 39.94
CA ASP A 190 26.86 20.39 38.80
C ASP A 190 25.72 19.94 37.86
N GLY A 191 25.08 18.82 38.16
CA GLY A 191 24.00 18.20 37.37
C GLY A 191 24.50 17.25 36.30
N PHE A 192 25.82 17.04 36.15
CA PHE A 192 26.40 16.12 35.17
C PHE A 192 27.20 15.01 35.87
N ASN A 193 26.80 13.75 35.61
CA ASN A 193 27.48 12.58 36.18
C ASN A 193 27.59 12.55 37.72
N ASP A 194 26.65 13.18 38.41
CA ASP A 194 26.63 13.24 39.87
C ASP A 194 26.21 11.90 40.51
N GLY A 195 25.66 10.97 39.76
CA GLY A 195 25.22 9.67 40.22
C GLY A 195 25.65 8.54 39.29
N PHE A 196 25.87 7.35 39.85
CA PHE A 196 26.12 6.16 39.07
C PHE A 196 24.80 5.65 38.48
N PHE A 197 24.76 5.42 37.16
CA PHE A 197 23.66 4.78 36.51
C PHE A 197 24.16 3.88 35.37
N ILE A 198 23.29 2.94 34.97
CA ILE A 198 23.52 2.06 33.85
C ILE A 198 22.42 2.35 32.84
N ASP A 199 22.81 2.93 31.71
CA ASP A 199 21.87 3.30 30.69
C ASP A 199 21.32 2.08 29.96
N GLY A 200 20.03 2.06 29.68
CA GLY A 200 19.34 0.96 29.01
C GLY A 200 19.00 -0.26 29.91
N LEU A 201 19.54 -0.33 31.14
CA LEU A 201 19.34 -1.51 32.00
C LEU A 201 17.86 -1.80 32.28
N ARG A 202 17.09 -0.76 32.63
CA ARG A 202 15.66 -0.89 32.95
C ARG A 202 14.78 -1.14 31.72
N ASN A 203 15.30 -0.84 30.54
CA ASN A 203 14.60 -1.07 29.28
C ASN A 203 14.61 -2.54 28.88
N ILE A 204 15.61 -3.30 29.40
CA ILE A 204 15.83 -4.71 29.03
C ILE A 204 15.40 -5.65 30.14
N PHE A 205 15.66 -5.29 31.41
CA PHE A 205 15.45 -6.17 32.55
C PHE A 205 14.39 -5.62 33.51
N LEU A 206 13.36 -6.41 33.80
CA LEU A 206 12.35 -6.10 34.81
C LEU A 206 12.92 -6.21 36.24
N ASN A 207 13.83 -7.17 36.43
CA ASN A 207 14.51 -7.41 37.70
C ASN A 207 15.99 -7.50 37.47
N PHE A 208 16.77 -6.71 38.20
CA PHE A 208 18.23 -6.72 38.17
C PHE A 208 18.80 -6.39 39.55
N GLU A 209 20.01 -6.81 39.80
CA GLU A 209 20.79 -6.46 40.97
C GLU A 209 22.13 -5.88 40.57
N VAL A 210 22.52 -4.73 41.16
CA VAL A 210 23.81 -4.12 40.97
C VAL A 210 24.58 -4.17 42.28
N ARG A 211 25.75 -4.80 42.27
CA ARG A 211 26.63 -4.89 43.45
C ARG A 211 27.92 -4.11 43.20
N ILE A 212 28.19 -3.14 44.05
CA ILE A 212 29.39 -2.29 43.96
C ILE A 212 30.37 -2.71 45.04
N TYR A 213 31.62 -2.99 44.68
CA TYR A 213 32.70 -3.36 45.57
C TYR A 213 33.79 -2.36 45.53
N ASN A 214 34.42 -2.07 46.67
CA ASN A 214 35.66 -1.29 46.70
C ASN A 214 36.83 -2.16 46.21
N ARG A 215 38.05 -1.52 46.10
CA ARG A 215 39.26 -2.23 45.63
C ARG A 215 39.68 -3.43 46.51
N TRP A 216 39.13 -3.52 47.73
CA TRP A 216 39.45 -4.57 48.67
C TRP A 216 38.37 -5.69 48.67
N GLY A 217 37.44 -5.67 47.71
CA GLY A 217 36.37 -6.62 47.67
C GLY A 217 35.32 -6.48 48.78
N LYS A 218 35.36 -5.37 49.53
CA LYS A 218 34.32 -5.08 50.52
C LYS A 218 33.12 -4.46 49.84
N TRP A 219 31.97 -4.96 50.19
CA TRP A 219 30.70 -4.52 49.67
C TRP A 219 30.42 -3.07 50.09
N HIS A 220 30.08 -2.26 49.14
CA HIS A 220 29.48 -0.94 49.33
C HIS A 220 28.17 -0.97 48.56
N TRP A 221 27.11 -0.88 49.26
CA TRP A 221 25.74 -0.93 48.75
C TRP A 221 25.42 0.15 47.73
#